data_153319dfd362aef2a51bd7dce4e32326
#
_entry.id   153319dfd362aef2a51bd7dce4e32326
#
_cell.length_a   1.000
_cell.length_b   1.000
_cell.length_c   1.000
_cell.angle_alpha   90.00
_cell.angle_beta   90.00
_cell.angle_gamma   90.00
#
_symmetry.space_group_name_H-M   'P 1'
#
loop_
_entity.id
_entity.type
_entity.pdbx_description
1 polymer ?
#
loop_
_entity_poly.entity_id
_entity_poly.type
_entity_poly.pdbx_seq_one_letter_code
_entity_poly.pdbx_strand_id
1 'polypeptide(L)'
;MENLRNKYIEAIATADDENALEAVRLAALGKKGEVSLKMRELGQMSPEERQVAGPALNDLKNEIISAISAKKEALEDLVLNDRLKSEWLDVTLPSRERPSGTIHPISQVTEEVISIFASMDFSVAEGPRIETDWYNFDALNIPSHHPARAEMDTFYMYRSENDDRAPHVLRTHTSPVQIRTMENTGAPVRVICPGGVYRADYDQTHTPMFHQVEGLAIDQSLSMANLKWVLEEFVKAYFEVSDVELRFRASHFPFTEPSAEVDIRCSWDKGQLKVGEGDDWLEILGSGMVHPKVLQAGNIDPSLWQGFAFGMGIDRIAMLKYGVPDLRAFFDSDLRWLRHYGFAALDQPNLHAGLSR
;
A
#
# COMPACT_ATOMS: atom_id res chain seq x y z
N MET A 1 -11.81 23.57 73.35
CA MET A 1 -12.08 22.91 72.06
C MET A 1 -12.06 23.94 70.92
N GLU A 2 -12.81 25.02 71.05
CA GLU A 2 -12.92 26.05 70.01
C GLU A 2 -11.61 26.74 69.67
N ASN A 3 -10.74 27.02 70.59
CA ASN A 3 -9.40 27.57 70.32
C ASN A 3 -8.50 26.60 69.52
N LEU A 4 -8.63 25.30 69.74
CA LEU A 4 -7.87 24.29 69.04
C LEU A 4 -8.38 24.10 67.60
N ARG A 5 -9.69 24.19 67.43
CA ARG A 5 -10.36 24.19 66.13
C ARG A 5 -9.90 25.37 65.26
N ASN A 6 -10.02 26.59 65.81
CA ASN A 6 -9.67 27.82 65.10
C ASN A 6 -8.16 27.81 64.70
N LYS A 7 -7.29 27.39 65.65
CA LYS A 7 -5.85 27.25 65.37
C LYS A 7 -5.54 26.39 64.15
N TYR A 8 -6.13 25.19 64.03
CA TYR A 8 -5.83 24.28 62.95
C TYR A 8 -6.57 24.62 61.65
N ILE A 9 -7.77 25.10 61.71
CA ILE A 9 -8.49 25.56 60.50
C ILE A 9 -7.78 26.78 59.89
N GLU A 10 -7.29 27.72 60.68
CA GLU A 10 -6.51 28.87 60.22
C GLU A 10 -5.15 28.42 59.65
N ALA A 11 -4.45 27.49 60.32
CA ALA A 11 -3.18 26.94 59.80
C ALA A 11 -3.36 26.17 58.51
N ILE A 12 -4.46 25.43 58.32
CA ILE A 12 -4.80 24.76 57.05
C ILE A 12 -5.09 25.80 55.96
N ALA A 13 -5.86 26.86 56.29
CA ALA A 13 -6.21 27.88 55.31
C ALA A 13 -4.99 28.65 54.79
N THR A 14 -3.98 28.88 55.64
CA THR A 14 -2.75 29.63 55.34
C THR A 14 -1.63 28.76 54.76
N ALA A 15 -1.78 27.44 54.69
CA ALA A 15 -0.79 26.56 54.05
C ALA A 15 -0.66 26.84 52.55
N ASP A 16 0.52 27.22 52.08
CA ASP A 16 0.79 27.65 50.71
C ASP A 16 1.26 26.49 49.82
N ASP A 17 1.71 25.39 50.43
CA ASP A 17 2.17 24.20 49.70
C ASP A 17 1.79 22.90 50.43
N GLU A 18 2.00 21.78 49.75
CA GLU A 18 1.68 20.44 50.26
C GLU A 18 2.53 20.05 51.48
N ASN A 19 3.79 20.54 51.56
CA ASN A 19 4.67 20.27 52.70
C ASN A 19 4.20 21.01 53.96
N ALA A 20 3.79 22.28 53.82
CA ALA A 20 3.19 23.07 54.91
C ALA A 20 1.89 22.44 55.42
N LEU A 21 1.02 21.98 54.50
CA LEU A 21 -0.23 21.30 54.83
C LEU A 21 0.02 19.97 55.56
N GLU A 22 1.04 19.19 55.15
CA GLU A 22 1.43 17.96 55.81
C GLU A 22 2.02 18.21 57.20
N ALA A 23 2.78 19.28 57.38
CA ALA A 23 3.25 19.69 58.72
C ALA A 23 2.10 20.00 59.65
N VAL A 24 1.07 20.71 59.16
CA VAL A 24 -0.16 20.98 59.96
C VAL A 24 -0.89 19.68 60.28
N ARG A 25 -1.00 18.76 59.32
CA ARG A 25 -1.61 17.43 59.55
C ARG A 25 -0.89 16.67 60.66
N LEU A 26 0.44 16.64 60.61
CA LEU A 26 1.27 15.95 61.62
C LEU A 26 1.13 16.62 63.00
N ALA A 27 1.10 17.94 63.07
CA ALA A 27 0.93 18.68 64.31
C ALA A 27 -0.47 18.48 64.96
N ALA A 28 -1.49 18.33 64.11
CA ALA A 28 -2.87 18.10 64.61
C ALA A 28 -3.13 16.62 64.92
N LEU A 29 -2.86 15.73 63.93
CA LEU A 29 -3.34 14.35 63.89
C LEU A 29 -2.22 13.29 63.93
N GLY A 30 -0.95 13.69 63.91
CA GLY A 30 0.17 12.79 64.05
C GLY A 30 0.22 12.03 65.36
N LYS A 31 1.14 11.09 65.54
CA LYS A 31 1.27 10.30 66.79
C LYS A 31 1.48 11.16 68.06
N LYS A 32 2.05 12.34 67.93
CA LYS A 32 2.24 13.37 68.99
C LYS A 32 1.40 14.63 68.72
N GLY A 33 0.46 14.56 67.79
CA GLY A 33 -0.39 15.70 67.45
C GLY A 33 -1.36 16.06 68.59
N GLU A 34 -1.66 17.35 68.72
CA GLU A 34 -2.43 17.88 69.85
C GLU A 34 -3.84 17.25 69.97
N VAL A 35 -4.51 17.01 68.80
CA VAL A 35 -5.84 16.37 68.80
C VAL A 35 -5.70 14.88 69.18
N SER A 36 -4.68 14.21 68.68
CA SER A 36 -4.42 12.78 68.97
C SER A 36 -4.06 12.58 70.45
N LEU A 37 -3.32 13.50 71.05
CA LEU A 37 -3.02 13.44 72.46
C LEU A 37 -4.29 13.64 73.34
N LYS A 38 -5.13 14.64 73.00
CA LYS A 38 -6.42 14.85 73.69
C LYS A 38 -7.36 13.66 73.57
N MET A 39 -7.36 12.98 72.42
CA MET A 39 -8.13 11.74 72.24
C MET A 39 -7.60 10.56 73.09
N ARG A 40 -6.32 10.53 73.45
CA ARG A 40 -5.74 9.53 74.36
C ARG A 40 -6.12 9.88 75.85
N GLU A 41 -6.18 11.16 76.17
CA GLU A 41 -6.59 11.62 77.49
C GLU A 41 -8.06 11.23 77.84
N LEU A 42 -8.91 11.03 76.79
CA LEU A 42 -10.26 10.48 76.98
C LEU A 42 -10.32 9.16 77.72
N GLY A 43 -9.23 8.37 77.66
CA GLY A 43 -9.14 7.10 78.35
C GLY A 43 -8.99 7.24 79.90
N GLN A 44 -8.57 8.39 80.33
CA GLN A 44 -8.37 8.73 81.79
C GLN A 44 -9.49 9.53 82.36
N MET A 45 -10.50 9.96 81.58
CA MET A 45 -11.64 10.75 82.02
C MET A 45 -12.77 9.90 82.62
N SER A 46 -13.59 10.50 83.46
CA SER A 46 -14.79 9.86 83.98
C SER A 46 -15.81 9.48 82.89
N PRO A 47 -16.69 8.48 83.08
CA PRO A 47 -17.67 8.10 82.08
C PRO A 47 -18.56 9.22 81.57
N GLU A 48 -18.93 10.17 82.50
CA GLU A 48 -19.77 11.29 82.16
C GLU A 48 -19.05 12.35 81.33
N GLU A 49 -17.82 12.69 81.68
CA GLU A 49 -16.97 13.58 80.85
C GLU A 49 -16.67 13.05 79.51
N ARG A 50 -16.45 11.71 79.38
CA ARG A 50 -16.16 11.03 78.11
C ARG A 50 -17.37 11.08 77.16
N GLN A 51 -18.61 10.99 77.66
CA GLN A 51 -19.82 11.07 76.84
C GLN A 51 -19.96 12.43 76.15
N VAL A 52 -19.46 13.51 76.75
CA VAL A 52 -19.50 14.85 76.12
C VAL A 52 -18.26 15.18 75.32
N ALA A 53 -17.06 14.84 75.82
CA ALA A 53 -15.80 15.19 75.17
C ALA A 53 -15.50 14.29 73.97
N GLY A 54 -15.91 13.01 73.98
CA GLY A 54 -15.66 12.06 72.95
C GLY A 54 -16.25 12.45 71.60
N PRO A 55 -17.54 12.65 71.45
CA PRO A 55 -18.15 13.12 70.20
C PRO A 55 -17.52 14.40 69.67
N ALA A 56 -17.34 15.40 70.57
CA ALA A 56 -16.80 16.71 70.20
C ALA A 56 -15.35 16.66 69.73
N LEU A 57 -14.49 15.71 70.19
CA LEU A 57 -13.15 15.47 69.69
C LEU A 57 -13.15 14.70 68.36
N ASN A 58 -14.09 13.77 68.16
CA ASN A 58 -14.28 13.10 66.91
C ASN A 58 -14.76 14.03 65.78
N ASP A 59 -15.70 14.91 66.09
CA ASP A 59 -16.16 15.91 65.13
C ASP A 59 -15.06 16.88 64.77
N LEU A 60 -14.25 17.36 65.70
CA LEU A 60 -13.08 18.18 65.44
C LEU A 60 -12.06 17.47 64.57
N LYS A 61 -11.76 16.19 64.86
CA LYS A 61 -10.88 15.38 64.05
C LYS A 61 -11.36 15.23 62.61
N ASN A 62 -12.66 14.95 62.43
CA ASN A 62 -13.26 14.78 61.09
C ASN A 62 -13.29 16.11 60.35
N GLU A 63 -13.57 17.22 61.01
CA GLU A 63 -13.53 18.54 60.41
C GLU A 63 -12.10 18.90 59.92
N ILE A 64 -11.08 18.63 60.73
CA ILE A 64 -9.68 18.86 60.33
C ILE A 64 -9.28 17.97 59.17
N ILE A 65 -9.69 16.68 59.15
CA ILE A 65 -9.42 15.77 58.02
C ILE A 65 -10.08 16.30 56.75
N SER A 66 -11.35 16.69 56.81
CA SER A 66 -12.08 17.23 55.66
C SER A 66 -11.47 18.54 55.14
N ALA A 67 -11.06 19.44 56.04
CA ALA A 67 -10.41 20.70 55.69
C ALA A 67 -9.05 20.47 55.03
N ILE A 68 -8.26 19.51 55.52
CA ILE A 68 -6.97 19.11 54.89
C ILE A 68 -7.18 18.54 53.50
N SER A 69 -8.17 17.63 53.32
CA SER A 69 -8.49 17.08 52.02
C SER A 69 -8.89 18.13 50.99
N ALA A 70 -9.80 19.04 51.39
CA ALA A 70 -10.24 20.13 50.52
C ALA A 70 -9.10 21.11 50.15
N LYS A 71 -8.22 21.42 51.10
CA LYS A 71 -7.06 22.29 50.84
C LYS A 71 -6.04 21.61 49.96
N LYS A 72 -5.80 20.29 50.12
CA LYS A 72 -4.91 19.51 49.28
C LYS A 72 -5.38 19.50 47.83
N GLU A 73 -6.64 19.20 47.59
CA GLU A 73 -7.27 19.25 46.27
C GLU A 73 -7.12 20.64 45.61
N ALA A 74 -7.37 21.72 46.39
CA ALA A 74 -7.19 23.07 45.88
C ALA A 74 -5.72 23.41 45.52
N LEU A 75 -4.74 22.92 46.29
CA LEU A 75 -3.31 23.10 45.98
C LEU A 75 -2.90 22.30 44.77
N GLU A 76 -3.35 21.06 44.62
CA GLU A 76 -3.14 20.22 43.43
C GLU A 76 -3.71 20.87 42.17
N ASP A 77 -4.93 21.43 42.27
CA ASP A 77 -5.57 22.16 41.17
C ASP A 77 -4.81 23.44 40.77
N LEU A 78 -4.26 24.17 41.75
CA LEU A 78 -3.44 25.36 41.47
C LEU A 78 -2.15 24.97 40.72
N VAL A 79 -1.44 23.93 41.18
CA VAL A 79 -0.22 23.41 40.52
C VAL A 79 -0.53 22.93 39.10
N LEU A 80 -1.64 22.19 38.93
CA LEU A 80 -2.08 21.70 37.65
C LEU A 80 -2.41 22.87 36.68
N ASN A 81 -3.16 23.86 37.15
CA ASN A 81 -3.53 25.02 36.36
C ASN A 81 -2.31 25.86 35.92
N ASP A 82 -1.32 26.03 36.79
CA ASP A 82 -0.08 26.75 36.44
C ASP A 82 0.76 25.97 35.45
N ARG A 83 0.81 24.65 35.61
CA ARG A 83 1.44 23.76 34.62
C ARG A 83 0.74 23.84 33.26
N LEU A 84 -0.59 23.75 33.22
CA LEU A 84 -1.38 23.87 31.99
C LEU A 84 -1.18 25.20 31.27
N LYS A 85 -1.03 26.31 32.04
CA LYS A 85 -0.71 27.63 31.46
C LYS A 85 0.70 27.65 30.84
N SER A 86 1.69 27.05 31.51
CA SER A 86 3.09 27.02 31.03
C SER A 86 3.30 26.05 29.88
N GLU A 87 2.51 24.99 29.82
CA GLU A 87 2.55 23.97 28.76
C GLU A 87 1.56 24.27 27.60
N TRP A 88 0.98 25.49 27.56
CA TRP A 88 0.06 25.87 26.51
C TRP A 88 0.73 25.79 25.13
N LEU A 89 0.13 25.03 24.22
CA LEU A 89 0.57 24.87 22.85
C LEU A 89 -0.52 25.40 21.90
N ASP A 90 -0.13 26.26 20.97
CA ASP A 90 -1.02 26.71 19.90
C ASP A 90 -1.25 25.59 18.89
N VAL A 91 -2.37 24.89 18.98
CA VAL A 91 -2.76 23.81 18.07
C VAL A 91 -3.43 24.33 16.78
N THR A 92 -3.62 25.64 16.63
CA THR A 92 -4.17 26.23 15.40
C THR A 92 -3.11 26.39 14.31
N LEU A 93 -1.84 26.35 14.67
CA LEU A 93 -0.74 26.34 13.70
C LEU A 93 -0.71 24.99 12.98
N PRO A 94 -0.65 24.99 11.63
CA PRO A 94 -0.51 23.75 10.88
C PRO A 94 0.79 23.06 11.27
N SER A 95 0.73 21.74 11.44
CA SER A 95 1.93 20.94 11.61
C SER A 95 2.86 21.14 10.40
N ARG A 96 4.17 21.17 10.63
CA ARG A 96 5.11 21.13 9.48
C ARG A 96 4.81 19.88 8.67
N GLU A 97 4.49 20.06 7.40
CA GLU A 97 4.34 18.95 6.46
C GLU A 97 5.63 18.14 6.48
N ARG A 98 5.53 16.90 6.91
CA ARG A 98 6.63 15.94 6.72
C ARG A 98 6.53 15.48 5.27
N PRO A 99 7.60 15.62 4.47
CA PRO A 99 7.59 15.07 3.12
C PRO A 99 7.35 13.56 3.24
N SER A 100 6.18 13.11 2.80
CA SER A 100 5.85 11.69 2.67
C SER A 100 6.21 11.26 1.25
N GLY A 101 6.87 10.10 1.12
CA GLY A 101 7.04 9.45 -0.18
C GLY A 101 5.69 8.98 -0.72
N THR A 102 5.61 8.81 -2.04
CA THR A 102 4.46 8.24 -2.73
C THR A 102 4.88 7.04 -3.56
N ILE A 103 3.94 6.11 -3.78
CA ILE A 103 4.14 4.99 -4.70
C ILE A 103 3.92 5.50 -6.11
N HIS A 104 4.86 5.17 -7.01
CA HIS A 104 4.75 5.54 -8.41
C HIS A 104 3.55 4.83 -9.07
N PRO A 105 2.79 5.48 -9.98
CA PRO A 105 1.62 4.87 -10.62
C PRO A 105 1.90 3.54 -11.30
N ILE A 106 3.06 3.39 -11.96
CA ILE A 106 3.44 2.12 -12.59
C ILE A 106 3.61 0.99 -11.56
N SER A 107 4.20 1.28 -10.39
CA SER A 107 4.30 0.29 -9.31
C SER A 107 2.92 -0.09 -8.77
N GLN A 108 2.05 0.90 -8.59
CA GLN A 108 0.66 0.68 -8.16
C GLN A 108 -0.11 -0.21 -9.14
N VAL A 109 -0.03 0.10 -10.45
CA VAL A 109 -0.69 -0.70 -11.50
C VAL A 109 -0.10 -2.11 -11.57
N THR A 110 1.22 -2.25 -11.42
CA THR A 110 1.85 -3.57 -11.42
C THR A 110 1.33 -4.44 -10.27
N GLU A 111 1.24 -3.91 -9.07
CA GLU A 111 0.69 -4.64 -7.91
C GLU A 111 -0.80 -4.97 -8.10
N GLU A 112 -1.58 -4.06 -8.68
CA GLU A 112 -2.98 -4.28 -9.01
C GLU A 112 -3.16 -5.41 -10.03
N VAL A 113 -2.38 -5.40 -11.11
CA VAL A 113 -2.37 -6.46 -12.14
C VAL A 113 -1.99 -7.82 -11.53
N ILE A 114 -0.94 -7.86 -10.70
CA ILE A 114 -0.53 -9.07 -9.98
C ILE A 114 -1.68 -9.58 -9.10
N SER A 115 -2.34 -8.71 -8.38
CA SER A 115 -3.46 -9.07 -7.48
C SER A 115 -4.64 -9.66 -8.25
N ILE A 116 -4.99 -9.07 -9.40
CA ILE A 116 -6.08 -9.56 -10.26
C ILE A 116 -5.75 -10.96 -10.80
N PHE A 117 -4.57 -11.14 -11.39
CA PHE A 117 -4.20 -12.44 -11.96
C PHE A 117 -3.96 -13.52 -10.89
N ALA A 118 -3.49 -13.15 -9.70
CA ALA A 118 -3.40 -14.06 -8.56
C ALA A 118 -4.77 -14.64 -8.16
N SER A 119 -5.85 -13.86 -8.28
CA SER A 119 -7.22 -14.36 -8.04
C SER A 119 -7.71 -15.39 -9.07
N MET A 120 -7.06 -15.44 -10.24
CA MET A 120 -7.30 -16.40 -11.32
C MET A 120 -6.24 -17.53 -11.35
N ASP A 121 -5.51 -17.71 -10.25
CA ASP A 121 -4.52 -18.77 -10.05
C ASP A 121 -3.26 -18.62 -10.95
N PHE A 122 -2.89 -17.39 -11.31
CA PHE A 122 -1.61 -17.10 -11.96
C PHE A 122 -0.56 -16.74 -10.90
N SER A 123 0.62 -17.31 -11.03
CA SER A 123 1.81 -16.92 -10.27
C SER A 123 2.67 -15.92 -11.04
N VAL A 124 3.54 -15.20 -10.32
CA VAL A 124 4.49 -14.27 -10.95
C VAL A 124 5.77 -15.02 -11.29
N ALA A 125 6.26 -14.83 -12.52
CA ALA A 125 7.57 -15.31 -12.96
C ALA A 125 8.44 -14.13 -13.36
N GLU A 126 9.71 -14.17 -12.98
CA GLU A 126 10.72 -13.16 -13.28
C GLU A 126 11.87 -13.73 -14.09
N GLY A 127 12.56 -12.87 -14.83
CA GLY A 127 13.72 -13.26 -15.63
C GLY A 127 14.63 -12.08 -15.96
N PRO A 128 15.79 -12.36 -16.60
CA PRO A 128 16.78 -11.33 -16.89
C PRO A 128 16.27 -10.31 -17.91
N ARG A 129 16.77 -9.08 -17.82
CA ARG A 129 16.49 -8.01 -18.80
C ARG A 129 17.44 -8.05 -20.00
N ILE A 130 18.64 -8.60 -19.81
CA ILE A 130 19.59 -8.89 -20.89
C ILE A 130 19.43 -10.35 -21.24
N GLU A 131 19.01 -10.61 -22.47
CA GLU A 131 18.69 -11.95 -22.97
C GLU A 131 19.55 -12.32 -24.16
N THR A 132 19.67 -13.61 -24.41
CA THR A 132 20.22 -14.05 -25.69
C THR A 132 19.22 -13.84 -26.81
N ASP A 133 19.71 -13.64 -28.02
CA ASP A 133 18.90 -13.56 -29.24
C ASP A 133 17.94 -14.75 -29.37
N TRP A 134 18.38 -15.93 -28.96
CA TRP A 134 17.56 -17.14 -29.01
C TRP A 134 16.29 -17.05 -28.16
N TYR A 135 16.40 -16.65 -26.86
CA TYR A 135 15.23 -16.51 -26.00
C TYR A 135 14.32 -15.38 -26.45
N ASN A 136 14.90 -14.28 -26.94
CA ASN A 136 14.12 -13.11 -27.31
C ASN A 136 13.41 -13.28 -28.66
N PHE A 137 13.91 -14.16 -29.54
CA PHE A 137 13.37 -14.31 -30.91
C PHE A 137 13.17 -15.74 -31.36
N ASP A 138 14.24 -16.58 -31.45
CA ASP A 138 14.16 -17.89 -32.07
C ASP A 138 13.19 -18.84 -31.38
N ALA A 139 13.25 -18.90 -30.03
CA ALA A 139 12.34 -19.71 -29.21
C ALA A 139 10.88 -19.30 -29.36
N LEU A 140 10.63 -18.05 -29.77
CA LEU A 140 9.31 -17.47 -30.00
C LEU A 140 8.87 -17.53 -31.48
N ASN A 141 9.54 -18.37 -32.28
CA ASN A 141 9.24 -18.53 -33.69
C ASN A 141 9.34 -17.22 -34.51
N ILE A 142 10.13 -16.24 -34.07
CA ILE A 142 10.38 -14.97 -34.77
C ILE A 142 11.52 -15.19 -35.75
N PRO A 143 11.28 -15.15 -37.08
CA PRO A 143 12.27 -15.48 -38.07
C PRO A 143 13.40 -14.42 -38.14
N SER A 144 14.57 -14.82 -38.66
CA SER A 144 15.77 -13.96 -38.71
C SER A 144 15.59 -12.68 -39.53
N HIS A 145 14.68 -12.67 -40.48
CA HIS A 145 14.36 -11.51 -41.33
C HIS A 145 13.20 -10.65 -40.81
N HIS A 146 12.72 -10.94 -39.62
CA HIS A 146 11.61 -10.15 -39.01
C HIS A 146 12.09 -8.74 -38.70
N PRO A 147 11.29 -7.68 -39.00
CA PRO A 147 11.67 -6.27 -38.72
C PRO A 147 12.07 -6.00 -37.27
N ALA A 148 11.40 -6.62 -36.32
CA ALA A 148 11.69 -6.44 -34.89
C ALA A 148 13.13 -6.85 -34.48
N ARG A 149 13.86 -7.57 -35.32
CA ARG A 149 15.29 -7.90 -35.11
C ARG A 149 16.25 -6.82 -35.65
N ALA A 150 15.72 -5.80 -36.33
CA ALA A 150 16.56 -4.72 -36.84
C ALA A 150 17.20 -3.91 -35.71
N GLU A 151 18.43 -3.46 -35.89
CA GLU A 151 19.15 -2.61 -34.89
C GLU A 151 18.46 -1.30 -34.65
N MET A 152 17.58 -0.84 -35.53
CA MET A 152 16.74 0.36 -35.33
C MET A 152 15.57 0.12 -34.36
N ASP A 153 15.22 -1.15 -34.09
CA ASP A 153 14.08 -1.51 -33.23
C ASP A 153 14.53 -2.21 -31.93
N THR A 154 15.71 -2.84 -31.92
CA THR A 154 16.24 -3.63 -30.80
C THR A 154 17.61 -3.14 -30.35
N PHE A 155 17.80 -2.98 -29.05
CA PHE A 155 19.09 -2.66 -28.46
C PHE A 155 19.94 -3.91 -28.28
N TYR A 156 20.95 -4.06 -29.18
CA TYR A 156 21.96 -5.10 -29.06
C TYR A 156 23.08 -4.65 -28.12
N MET A 157 23.54 -5.56 -27.26
CA MET A 157 24.68 -5.31 -26.40
C MET A 157 25.96 -5.23 -27.22
N TYR A 158 26.86 -4.30 -26.85
CA TYR A 158 28.16 -4.17 -27.51
C TYR A 158 28.90 -5.52 -27.49
N ARG A 159 29.48 -5.87 -28.61
CA ARG A 159 30.23 -7.09 -28.84
C ARG A 159 31.54 -6.76 -29.53
N SER A 160 32.65 -7.28 -29.03
CA SER A 160 33.93 -7.17 -29.73
C SER A 160 33.98 -8.07 -30.97
N GLU A 161 34.80 -7.72 -31.97
CA GLU A 161 34.94 -8.49 -33.20
C GLU A 161 35.36 -9.96 -32.98
N ASN A 162 35.99 -10.26 -31.86
CA ASN A 162 36.50 -11.60 -31.51
C ASN A 162 35.60 -12.32 -30.46
N ASP A 163 34.40 -11.87 -30.24
CA ASP A 163 33.47 -12.49 -29.29
C ASP A 163 32.57 -13.51 -30.00
N ASP A 164 32.82 -14.78 -29.81
CA ASP A 164 32.06 -15.90 -30.43
C ASP A 164 30.77 -16.26 -29.68
N ARG A 165 30.45 -15.57 -28.55
CA ARG A 165 29.22 -15.81 -27.80
C ARG A 165 28.00 -15.39 -28.63
N ALA A 166 26.85 -16.00 -28.33
CA ALA A 166 25.59 -15.58 -28.94
C ALA A 166 25.28 -14.08 -28.67
N PRO A 167 24.71 -13.35 -29.63
CA PRO A 167 24.28 -11.98 -29.41
C PRO A 167 23.38 -11.86 -28.18
N HIS A 168 23.57 -10.79 -27.40
CA HIS A 168 22.71 -10.43 -26.29
C HIS A 168 21.98 -9.14 -26.63
N VAL A 169 20.73 -9.05 -26.19
CA VAL A 169 19.85 -7.91 -26.40
C VAL A 169 19.24 -7.45 -25.09
N LEU A 170 18.87 -6.19 -25.00
CA LEU A 170 17.86 -5.79 -24.04
C LEU A 170 16.52 -6.36 -24.53
N ARG A 171 15.85 -7.15 -23.69
CA ARG A 171 14.62 -7.85 -24.08
C ARG A 171 13.56 -6.87 -24.59
N THR A 172 12.95 -7.18 -25.73
CA THR A 172 11.93 -6.33 -26.37
C THR A 172 10.51 -6.60 -25.88
N HIS A 173 10.34 -7.67 -25.13
CA HIS A 173 9.10 -8.12 -24.47
C HIS A 173 9.44 -9.04 -23.30
N THR A 174 8.46 -9.44 -22.51
CA THR A 174 8.68 -10.34 -21.36
C THR A 174 8.52 -11.83 -21.71
N SER A 175 8.22 -12.18 -22.96
CA SER A 175 8.06 -13.59 -23.44
C SER A 175 9.28 -14.50 -23.17
N PRO A 176 10.54 -14.03 -23.15
CA PRO A 176 11.67 -14.88 -22.75
C PRO A 176 11.48 -15.56 -21.40
N VAL A 177 10.80 -14.87 -20.45
CA VAL A 177 10.48 -15.43 -19.13
C VAL A 177 9.53 -16.61 -19.25
N GLN A 178 8.59 -16.57 -20.19
CA GLN A 178 7.66 -17.68 -20.44
C GLN A 178 8.41 -18.93 -20.93
N ILE A 179 9.37 -18.78 -21.85
CA ILE A 179 10.21 -19.89 -22.32
C ILE A 179 11.01 -20.49 -21.16
N ARG A 180 11.67 -19.65 -20.35
CA ARG A 180 12.43 -20.09 -19.18
C ARG A 180 11.54 -20.80 -18.16
N THR A 181 10.32 -20.32 -17.98
CA THR A 181 9.37 -20.96 -17.07
C THR A 181 8.96 -22.34 -17.57
N MET A 182 8.64 -22.48 -18.87
CA MET A 182 8.34 -23.79 -19.48
C MET A 182 9.49 -24.79 -19.31
N GLU A 183 10.72 -24.35 -19.57
CA GLU A 183 11.93 -25.20 -19.42
C GLU A 183 12.15 -25.67 -17.97
N ASN A 184 11.89 -24.79 -16.99
CA ASN A 184 12.18 -25.06 -15.58
C ASN A 184 11.06 -25.82 -14.85
N THR A 185 9.80 -25.54 -15.16
CA THR A 185 8.64 -26.09 -14.43
C THR A 185 7.84 -27.13 -15.22
N GLY A 186 7.93 -27.11 -16.57
CA GLY A 186 7.08 -27.93 -17.43
C GLY A 186 5.62 -27.46 -17.44
N ALA A 187 4.71 -28.38 -17.82
CA ALA A 187 3.27 -28.16 -17.81
C ALA A 187 2.59 -29.08 -16.78
N PRO A 188 1.45 -28.68 -16.16
CA PRO A 188 0.70 -27.44 -16.42
C PRO A 188 1.36 -26.21 -15.77
N VAL A 189 1.12 -25.02 -16.36
CA VAL A 189 1.66 -23.74 -15.85
C VAL A 189 0.68 -22.60 -16.08
N ARG A 190 0.60 -21.67 -15.12
CA ARG A 190 -0.12 -20.39 -15.22
C ARG A 190 0.74 -19.32 -14.59
N VAL A 191 1.26 -18.42 -15.41
CA VAL A 191 2.17 -17.36 -14.95
C VAL A 191 1.86 -16.03 -15.63
N ILE A 192 2.16 -14.96 -14.93
CA ILE A 192 2.33 -13.63 -15.50
C ILE A 192 3.79 -13.20 -15.34
N CYS A 193 4.29 -12.45 -16.30
CA CYS A 193 5.68 -12.01 -16.39
C CYS A 193 5.72 -10.48 -16.49
N PRO A 194 5.53 -9.74 -15.37
CA PRO A 194 5.65 -8.29 -15.38
C PRO A 194 7.12 -7.86 -15.44
N GLY A 195 7.41 -6.76 -16.13
CA GLY A 195 8.75 -6.19 -16.09
C GLY A 195 9.06 -5.19 -17.18
N GLY A 196 10.22 -4.54 -17.04
CA GLY A 196 10.75 -3.59 -18.01
C GLY A 196 11.19 -4.26 -19.29
N VAL A 197 10.88 -3.63 -20.42
CA VAL A 197 11.24 -4.03 -21.79
C VAL A 197 11.78 -2.83 -22.55
N TYR A 198 12.47 -3.07 -23.67
CA TYR A 198 13.27 -2.04 -24.33
C TYR A 198 13.08 -2.11 -25.85
N ARG A 199 12.75 -0.97 -26.45
CA ARG A 199 12.62 -0.81 -27.91
C ARG A 199 13.21 0.53 -28.32
N ALA A 200 13.87 0.59 -29.47
CA ALA A 200 14.45 1.83 -29.97
C ALA A 200 13.37 2.73 -30.60
N ASP A 201 12.44 3.19 -29.79
CA ASP A 201 11.31 4.03 -30.20
C ASP A 201 11.08 5.15 -29.17
N TYR A 202 10.73 6.36 -29.63
CA TYR A 202 10.52 7.51 -28.76
C TYR A 202 9.57 8.53 -29.38
N ASP A 203 8.33 8.53 -28.87
CA ASP A 203 7.31 9.55 -29.17
C ASP A 203 6.39 9.78 -27.99
N GLN A 204 5.21 10.39 -28.18
CA GLN A 204 4.24 10.65 -27.12
C GLN A 204 3.67 9.37 -26.49
N THR A 205 3.67 8.27 -27.20
CA THR A 205 3.11 6.98 -26.82
C THR A 205 4.15 5.88 -26.65
N HIS A 206 5.42 6.17 -26.95
CA HIS A 206 6.54 5.24 -26.89
C HIS A 206 7.74 5.84 -26.18
N THR A 207 8.41 5.03 -25.37
CA THR A 207 9.69 5.34 -24.73
C THR A 207 10.66 4.19 -24.91
N PRO A 208 11.99 4.43 -24.93
CA PRO A 208 12.99 3.37 -25.12
C PRO A 208 12.92 2.26 -24.08
N MET A 209 12.39 2.56 -22.91
CA MET A 209 12.09 1.61 -21.83
C MET A 209 10.64 1.82 -21.40
N PHE A 210 9.90 0.75 -21.29
CA PHE A 210 8.53 0.75 -20.76
C PHE A 210 8.26 -0.55 -20.00
N HIS A 211 7.09 -0.66 -19.37
CA HIS A 211 6.73 -1.86 -18.61
C HIS A 211 5.66 -2.66 -19.35
N GLN A 212 5.82 -3.97 -19.34
CA GLN A 212 4.91 -4.91 -19.96
C GLN A 212 4.57 -6.01 -18.97
N VAL A 213 3.37 -6.55 -19.06
CA VAL A 213 3.00 -7.82 -18.45
C VAL A 213 2.52 -8.76 -19.53
N GLU A 214 3.07 -9.96 -19.56
CA GLU A 214 2.58 -11.05 -20.39
C GLU A 214 2.10 -12.19 -19.52
N GLY A 215 1.06 -12.88 -19.97
CA GLY A 215 0.53 -14.06 -19.31
C GLY A 215 0.66 -15.30 -20.19
N LEU A 216 0.91 -16.42 -19.55
CA LEU A 216 0.97 -17.74 -20.17
C LEU A 216 0.18 -18.74 -19.33
N ALA A 217 -0.73 -19.46 -19.96
CA ALA A 217 -1.36 -20.62 -19.36
C ALA A 217 -1.21 -21.82 -20.29
N ILE A 218 -0.77 -22.96 -19.75
CA ILE A 218 -0.64 -24.23 -20.46
C ILE A 218 -1.34 -25.32 -19.66
N ASP A 219 -2.23 -26.07 -20.31
CA ASP A 219 -2.93 -27.21 -19.75
C ASP A 219 -3.40 -28.12 -20.90
N GLN A 220 -3.98 -29.29 -20.61
CA GLN A 220 -4.44 -30.25 -21.63
C GLN A 220 -5.68 -29.79 -22.40
N SER A 221 -6.51 -28.91 -21.84
CA SER A 221 -7.85 -28.60 -22.36
C SER A 221 -8.13 -27.10 -22.54
N LEU A 222 -7.09 -26.24 -22.53
CA LEU A 222 -7.28 -24.80 -22.75
C LEU A 222 -7.69 -24.46 -24.17
N SER A 223 -8.47 -23.40 -24.32
CA SER A 223 -9.00 -22.94 -25.61
C SER A 223 -9.09 -21.42 -25.67
N MET A 224 -9.41 -20.88 -26.84
CA MET A 224 -9.73 -19.44 -27.01
C MET A 224 -10.87 -18.96 -26.10
N ALA A 225 -11.80 -19.84 -25.70
CA ALA A 225 -12.86 -19.48 -24.77
C ALA A 225 -12.31 -19.19 -23.35
N ASN A 226 -11.33 -19.99 -22.92
CA ASN A 226 -10.65 -19.74 -21.63
C ASN A 226 -9.84 -18.44 -21.67
N LEU A 227 -9.11 -18.18 -22.76
CA LEU A 227 -8.41 -16.93 -22.97
C LEU A 227 -9.39 -15.74 -22.92
N LYS A 228 -10.50 -15.81 -23.65
CA LYS A 228 -11.52 -14.77 -23.65
C LYS A 228 -12.04 -14.49 -22.23
N TRP A 229 -12.36 -15.51 -21.48
CA TRP A 229 -12.83 -15.40 -20.11
C TRP A 229 -11.81 -14.71 -19.20
N VAL A 230 -10.55 -15.12 -19.24
CA VAL A 230 -9.47 -14.52 -18.43
C VAL A 230 -9.31 -13.03 -18.75
N LEU A 231 -9.35 -12.66 -20.02
CA LEU A 231 -9.20 -11.26 -20.43
C LEU A 231 -10.44 -10.41 -20.06
N GLU A 232 -11.62 -10.98 -20.18
CA GLU A 232 -12.87 -10.29 -19.77
C GLU A 232 -12.88 -10.03 -18.27
N GLU A 233 -12.56 -11.02 -17.45
CA GLU A 233 -12.46 -10.85 -15.99
C GLU A 233 -11.36 -9.87 -15.58
N PHE A 234 -10.22 -9.91 -16.26
CA PHE A 234 -9.16 -8.93 -16.05
C PHE A 234 -9.63 -7.49 -16.32
N VAL A 235 -10.26 -7.27 -17.47
CA VAL A 235 -10.71 -5.91 -17.86
C VAL A 235 -11.78 -5.40 -16.91
N LYS A 236 -12.75 -6.24 -16.52
CA LYS A 236 -13.79 -5.90 -15.53
C LYS A 236 -13.16 -5.49 -14.21
N ALA A 237 -12.25 -6.29 -13.69
CA ALA A 237 -11.60 -6.03 -12.41
C ALA A 237 -10.72 -4.77 -12.47
N TYR A 238 -9.91 -4.62 -13.52
CA TYR A 238 -8.96 -3.52 -13.65
C TYR A 238 -9.63 -2.16 -13.83
N PHE A 239 -10.67 -2.08 -14.68
CA PHE A 239 -11.42 -0.84 -14.90
C PHE A 239 -12.63 -0.68 -13.98
N GLU A 240 -12.86 -1.64 -13.07
CA GLU A 240 -13.95 -1.61 -12.07
C GLU A 240 -15.34 -1.46 -12.71
N VAL A 241 -15.57 -2.18 -13.79
CA VAL A 241 -16.86 -2.21 -14.50
C VAL A 241 -17.54 -3.56 -14.31
N SER A 242 -18.88 -3.55 -14.20
CA SER A 242 -19.66 -4.79 -14.01
C SER A 242 -19.81 -5.59 -15.30
N ASP A 243 -19.73 -4.92 -16.45
CA ASP A 243 -19.85 -5.53 -17.78
C ASP A 243 -18.94 -4.82 -18.78
N VAL A 244 -18.39 -5.58 -19.72
CA VAL A 244 -17.52 -5.05 -20.79
C VAL A 244 -17.67 -5.88 -22.04
N GLU A 245 -17.76 -5.20 -23.18
CA GLU A 245 -17.73 -5.85 -24.48
C GLU A 245 -16.31 -5.85 -25.03
N LEU A 246 -15.77 -7.06 -25.27
CA LEU A 246 -14.46 -7.26 -25.88
C LEU A 246 -14.64 -7.68 -27.35
N ARG A 247 -13.86 -7.05 -28.24
CA ARG A 247 -13.77 -7.41 -29.63
C ARG A 247 -12.42 -8.03 -29.93
N PHE A 248 -12.42 -9.28 -30.41
CA PHE A 248 -11.24 -9.98 -30.86
C PHE A 248 -11.09 -9.80 -32.36
N ARG A 249 -10.07 -9.06 -32.77
CA ARG A 249 -9.71 -8.88 -34.18
C ARG A 249 -8.61 -9.86 -34.56
N ALA A 250 -8.78 -10.61 -35.65
CA ALA A 250 -7.71 -11.48 -36.14
C ALA A 250 -6.44 -10.66 -36.43
N SER A 251 -5.31 -11.15 -35.92
CA SER A 251 -4.00 -10.55 -36.09
C SER A 251 -2.95 -11.64 -36.36
N HIS A 252 -1.69 -11.26 -36.51
CA HIS A 252 -0.60 -12.19 -36.72
C HIS A 252 0.55 -11.89 -35.76
N PHE A 253 0.83 -12.87 -34.88
CA PHE A 253 2.03 -12.88 -34.06
C PHE A 253 2.77 -14.20 -34.32
N PRO A 254 4.10 -14.19 -34.51
CA PRO A 254 4.87 -15.41 -34.84
C PRO A 254 4.75 -16.52 -33.76
N PHE A 255 4.50 -16.13 -32.53
CA PHE A 255 4.48 -17.00 -31.35
C PHE A 255 3.07 -17.50 -30.96
N THR A 256 2.02 -17.08 -31.64
CA THR A 256 0.63 -17.54 -31.41
C THR A 256 -0.09 -17.89 -32.70
N GLU A 257 -0.98 -18.90 -32.66
CA GLU A 257 -1.87 -19.28 -33.77
C GLU A 257 -3.10 -20.03 -33.23
N PRO A 258 -4.33 -19.49 -33.36
CA PRO A 258 -4.67 -18.16 -33.89
C PRO A 258 -4.22 -17.03 -32.99
N SER A 259 -3.98 -15.86 -33.59
CA SER A 259 -3.63 -14.63 -32.91
C SER A 259 -4.79 -13.62 -32.99
N ALA A 260 -4.95 -12.81 -31.97
CA ALA A 260 -5.95 -11.75 -31.94
C ALA A 260 -5.45 -10.52 -31.18
N GLU A 261 -5.73 -9.35 -31.70
CA GLU A 261 -5.74 -8.10 -30.95
C GLU A 261 -7.07 -7.95 -30.23
N VAL A 262 -7.04 -7.40 -29.02
CA VAL A 262 -8.23 -7.26 -28.19
C VAL A 262 -8.55 -5.79 -27.94
N ASP A 263 -9.73 -5.39 -28.35
CA ASP A 263 -10.26 -4.06 -28.14
C ASP A 263 -11.34 -4.11 -27.07
N ILE A 264 -11.43 -3.02 -26.29
CA ILE A 264 -12.52 -2.75 -25.36
C ILE A 264 -13.46 -1.71 -25.94
N ARG A 265 -14.77 -1.88 -25.73
CA ARG A 265 -15.76 -0.86 -26.05
C ARG A 265 -15.65 0.31 -25.07
N CYS A 266 -15.66 1.54 -25.57
CA CYS A 266 -15.45 2.72 -24.73
C CYS A 266 -16.07 3.98 -25.33
N SER A 267 -16.03 5.05 -24.55
CA SER A 267 -16.22 6.44 -24.98
C SER A 267 -15.27 7.36 -24.25
N TRP A 268 -15.19 8.61 -24.67
CA TRP A 268 -14.37 9.62 -24.03
C TRP A 268 -15.24 10.77 -23.53
N ASP A 269 -15.19 11.07 -22.24
CA ASP A 269 -15.85 12.24 -21.64
C ASP A 269 -14.77 13.15 -21.04
N LYS A 270 -14.63 14.36 -21.64
CA LYS A 270 -13.65 15.39 -21.20
C LYS A 270 -12.23 14.86 -21.02
N GLY A 271 -11.81 13.93 -21.90
CA GLY A 271 -10.48 13.31 -21.85
C GLY A 271 -10.35 12.12 -20.89
N GLN A 272 -11.43 11.72 -20.22
CA GLN A 272 -11.48 10.52 -19.41
C GLN A 272 -12.09 9.35 -20.18
N LEU A 273 -11.44 8.19 -20.12
CA LEU A 273 -11.95 6.95 -20.71
C LEU A 273 -13.13 6.43 -19.88
N LYS A 274 -14.22 6.08 -20.59
CA LYS A 274 -15.39 5.38 -20.05
C LYS A 274 -15.47 4.00 -20.70
N VAL A 275 -15.06 2.98 -19.96
CA VAL A 275 -15.08 1.59 -20.43
C VAL A 275 -16.49 1.02 -20.34
N GLY A 276 -16.92 0.27 -21.37
CA GLY A 276 -18.24 -0.33 -21.47
C GLY A 276 -19.33 0.61 -21.98
N GLU A 277 -19.02 1.87 -22.25
CA GLU A 277 -19.96 2.89 -22.74
C GLU A 277 -19.58 3.38 -24.14
N GLY A 278 -20.58 3.88 -24.90
CA GLY A 278 -20.36 4.47 -26.23
C GLY A 278 -20.15 3.45 -27.35
N ASP A 279 -19.62 3.91 -28.49
CA ASP A 279 -19.47 3.10 -29.70
C ASP A 279 -18.02 3.01 -30.22
N ASP A 280 -17.08 3.64 -29.49
CA ASP A 280 -15.66 3.58 -29.84
C ASP A 280 -15.03 2.26 -29.38
N TRP A 281 -13.93 1.91 -30.03
CA TRP A 281 -13.14 0.73 -29.71
C TRP A 281 -11.68 1.10 -29.51
N LEU A 282 -11.12 0.62 -28.41
CA LEU A 282 -9.74 0.89 -28.04
C LEU A 282 -8.98 -0.42 -27.88
N GLU A 283 -7.91 -0.58 -28.64
CA GLU A 283 -6.99 -1.70 -28.48
C GLU A 283 -6.20 -1.58 -27.17
N ILE A 284 -6.18 -2.68 -26.41
CA ILE A 284 -5.49 -2.74 -25.13
C ILE A 284 -4.41 -3.81 -25.04
N LEU A 285 -4.51 -4.90 -25.82
CA LEU A 285 -3.57 -6.01 -25.73
C LEU A 285 -3.58 -6.92 -26.98
N GLY A 286 -2.49 -7.66 -27.14
CA GLY A 286 -2.40 -8.78 -28.07
C GLY A 286 -2.51 -10.12 -27.35
N SER A 287 -3.08 -11.13 -28.03
CA SER A 287 -3.31 -12.45 -27.45
C SER A 287 -3.38 -13.57 -28.49
N GLY A 288 -3.38 -14.81 -28.05
CA GLY A 288 -3.60 -15.96 -28.93
C GLY A 288 -3.30 -17.31 -28.27
N MET A 289 -3.55 -18.37 -29.02
CA MET A 289 -3.11 -19.72 -28.61
C MET A 289 -1.62 -19.87 -28.90
N VAL A 290 -0.89 -20.46 -27.95
CA VAL A 290 0.57 -20.62 -28.07
C VAL A 290 0.91 -21.50 -29.27
N HIS A 291 1.80 -21.01 -30.15
CA HIS A 291 2.20 -21.74 -31.34
C HIS A 291 2.92 -23.03 -30.96
N PRO A 292 2.65 -24.19 -31.65
CA PRO A 292 3.25 -25.47 -31.29
C PRO A 292 4.80 -25.47 -31.26
N LYS A 293 5.46 -24.68 -32.11
CA LYS A 293 6.92 -24.54 -32.09
C LYS A 293 7.43 -23.85 -30.83
N VAL A 294 6.66 -22.94 -30.27
CA VAL A 294 7.00 -22.25 -29.00
C VAL A 294 6.90 -23.22 -27.83
N LEU A 295 5.86 -24.07 -27.79
CA LEU A 295 5.77 -25.16 -26.82
C LEU A 295 6.96 -26.10 -26.90
N GLN A 296 7.33 -26.52 -28.13
CA GLN A 296 8.52 -27.37 -28.38
C GLN A 296 9.81 -26.69 -27.91
N ALA A 297 10.00 -25.40 -28.19
CA ALA A 297 11.16 -24.64 -27.72
C ALA A 297 11.26 -24.59 -26.20
N GLY A 298 10.12 -24.57 -25.49
CA GLY A 298 10.02 -24.66 -24.04
C GLY A 298 10.00 -26.10 -23.49
N ASN A 299 10.36 -27.11 -24.29
CA ASN A 299 10.35 -28.54 -23.92
C ASN A 299 8.97 -29.10 -23.56
N ILE A 300 7.91 -28.53 -24.10
CA ILE A 300 6.52 -29.00 -23.91
C ILE A 300 6.05 -29.73 -25.16
N ASP A 301 5.46 -30.93 -25.01
CA ASP A 301 4.92 -31.72 -26.12
C ASP A 301 3.56 -31.13 -26.60
N PRO A 302 3.48 -30.53 -27.80
CA PRO A 302 2.26 -29.92 -28.30
C PRO A 302 1.18 -30.92 -28.68
N SER A 303 1.46 -32.22 -28.69
CA SER A 303 0.45 -33.25 -28.90
C SER A 303 -0.38 -33.56 -27.65
N LEU A 304 0.15 -33.22 -26.44
CA LEU A 304 -0.46 -33.45 -25.16
C LEU A 304 -0.94 -32.15 -24.50
N TRP A 305 -0.28 -31.05 -24.80
CA TRP A 305 -0.49 -29.77 -24.13
C TRP A 305 -0.81 -28.68 -25.13
N GLN A 306 -1.66 -27.76 -24.69
CA GLN A 306 -1.95 -26.53 -25.42
C GLN A 306 -1.99 -25.36 -24.44
N GLY A 307 -1.90 -24.14 -24.94
CA GLY A 307 -1.88 -22.97 -24.06
C GLY A 307 -2.34 -21.74 -24.79
N PHE A 308 -2.59 -20.70 -24.01
CA PHE A 308 -2.80 -19.36 -24.52
C PHE A 308 -1.81 -18.39 -23.88
N ALA A 309 -1.54 -17.30 -24.58
CA ALA A 309 -0.73 -16.19 -24.10
C ALA A 309 -1.39 -14.85 -24.44
N PHE A 310 -1.06 -13.84 -23.66
CA PHE A 310 -1.47 -12.46 -23.89
C PHE A 310 -0.38 -11.50 -23.41
N GLY A 311 -0.38 -10.27 -23.93
CA GLY A 311 0.60 -9.27 -23.51
C GLY A 311 0.04 -7.85 -23.63
N MET A 312 0.28 -7.02 -22.58
CA MET A 312 -0.15 -5.63 -22.55
C MET A 312 0.91 -4.72 -21.95
N GLY A 313 0.94 -3.45 -22.37
CA GLY A 313 1.79 -2.42 -21.79
C GLY A 313 1.19 -1.89 -20.49
N ILE A 314 1.92 -2.02 -19.37
CA ILE A 314 1.49 -1.52 -18.06
C ILE A 314 1.35 0.01 -18.10
N ASP A 315 2.32 0.70 -18.71
CA ASP A 315 2.28 2.16 -18.86
C ASP A 315 1.03 2.61 -19.63
N ARG A 316 0.67 1.89 -20.71
CA ARG A 316 -0.53 2.23 -21.49
C ARG A 316 -1.82 2.05 -20.71
N ILE A 317 -1.99 0.95 -19.99
CA ILE A 317 -3.21 0.76 -19.19
C ILE A 317 -3.26 1.72 -18.00
N ALA A 318 -2.11 2.12 -17.45
CA ALA A 318 -2.01 3.16 -16.44
C ALA A 318 -2.44 4.54 -16.99
N MET A 319 -1.97 4.91 -18.20
CA MET A 319 -2.41 6.13 -18.88
C MET A 319 -3.93 6.16 -19.05
N LEU A 320 -4.51 5.06 -19.47
CA LEU A 320 -5.95 4.94 -19.72
C LEU A 320 -6.76 5.06 -18.43
N LYS A 321 -6.33 4.40 -17.35
CA LYS A 321 -7.03 4.39 -16.07
C LYS A 321 -6.96 5.74 -15.35
N TYR A 322 -5.81 6.38 -15.37
CA TYR A 322 -5.56 7.62 -14.61
C TYR A 322 -5.61 8.89 -15.46
N GLY A 323 -5.89 8.77 -16.76
CA GLY A 323 -5.98 9.92 -17.66
C GLY A 323 -4.66 10.65 -17.87
N VAL A 324 -3.52 9.92 -17.85
CA VAL A 324 -2.20 10.51 -18.12
C VAL A 324 -2.05 10.70 -19.63
N PRO A 325 -1.84 11.94 -20.12
CA PRO A 325 -1.89 12.23 -21.56
C PRO A 325 -0.60 11.87 -22.32
N ASP A 326 0.52 11.71 -21.62
CA ASP A 326 1.83 11.50 -22.21
C ASP A 326 2.62 10.46 -21.41
N LEU A 327 3.03 9.38 -22.07
CA LEU A 327 3.74 8.25 -21.47
C LEU A 327 5.09 8.68 -20.86
N ARG A 328 5.76 9.65 -21.47
CA ARG A 328 7.07 10.14 -21.02
C ARG A 328 7.02 10.72 -19.61
N ALA A 329 5.86 11.24 -19.19
CA ALA A 329 5.65 11.79 -17.85
C ALA A 329 5.93 10.78 -16.72
N PHE A 330 5.79 9.48 -16.96
CA PHE A 330 6.15 8.44 -15.99
C PHE A 330 7.66 8.38 -15.71
N PHE A 331 8.50 8.91 -16.60
CA PHE A 331 9.95 8.81 -16.54
C PHE A 331 10.65 10.16 -16.31
N ASP A 332 9.93 11.29 -16.42
CA ASP A 332 10.50 12.65 -16.31
C ASP A 332 10.90 13.04 -14.88
N SER A 333 10.51 12.28 -13.86
CA SER A 333 10.82 12.52 -12.45
C SER A 333 10.38 13.93 -11.95
N ASP A 334 9.33 14.54 -12.53
CA ASP A 334 8.76 15.80 -12.04
C ASP A 334 8.05 15.56 -10.69
N LEU A 335 8.56 16.16 -9.62
CA LEU A 335 8.01 16.00 -8.28
C LEU A 335 6.57 16.50 -8.15
N ARG A 336 6.13 17.47 -8.95
CA ARG A 336 4.75 17.97 -8.96
C ARG A 336 3.83 16.91 -9.54
N TRP A 337 4.25 16.28 -10.63
CA TRP A 337 3.54 15.19 -11.27
C TRP A 337 3.45 13.95 -10.35
N LEU A 338 4.58 13.56 -9.74
CA LEU A 338 4.63 12.45 -8.80
C LEU A 338 3.75 12.67 -7.55
N ARG A 339 3.62 13.91 -7.09
CA ARG A 339 2.69 14.24 -5.98
C ARG A 339 1.23 14.19 -6.41
N HIS A 340 0.94 14.53 -7.67
CA HIS A 340 -0.43 14.52 -8.20
C HIS A 340 -0.94 13.10 -8.47
N TYR A 341 -0.12 12.26 -9.11
CA TYR A 341 -0.48 10.90 -9.51
C TYR A 341 0.03 9.82 -8.55
N GLY A 342 0.84 10.17 -7.55
CA GLY A 342 1.39 9.20 -6.61
C GLY A 342 0.37 8.72 -5.59
N PHE A 343 0.48 7.47 -5.17
CA PHE A 343 -0.40 6.82 -4.21
C PHE A 343 0.24 6.79 -2.81
N ALA A 344 -0.58 6.82 -1.76
CA ALA A 344 -0.07 6.61 -0.41
C ALA A 344 0.35 5.14 -0.19
N ALA A 345 1.35 4.92 0.66
CA ALA A 345 1.88 3.58 0.90
C ALA A 345 0.85 2.57 1.45
N LEU A 346 -0.24 3.06 2.04
CA LEU A 346 -1.32 2.22 2.57
C LEU A 346 -2.48 2.02 1.57
N ASP A 347 -2.43 2.65 0.40
CA ASP A 347 -3.43 2.52 -0.66
C ASP A 347 -3.07 1.37 -1.62
N GLN A 348 -2.56 0.26 -1.08
CA GLN A 348 -2.26 -0.90 -1.89
C GLN A 348 -3.54 -1.59 -2.37
N PRO A 349 -3.60 -2.00 -3.65
CA PRO A 349 -4.75 -2.72 -4.17
C PRO A 349 -4.93 -4.06 -3.47
N ASN A 350 -6.16 -4.39 -3.17
CA ASN A 350 -6.53 -5.72 -2.70
C ASN A 350 -7.98 -6.03 -3.09
N LEU A 351 -8.28 -7.31 -3.30
CA LEU A 351 -9.59 -7.76 -3.78
C LEU A 351 -10.75 -7.51 -2.80
N HIS A 352 -10.45 -7.26 -1.53
CA HIS A 352 -11.47 -7.01 -0.51
C HIS A 352 -11.85 -5.52 -0.42
N ALA A 353 -10.88 -4.63 -0.54
CA ALA A 353 -11.08 -3.18 -0.40
C ALA A 353 -11.31 -2.46 -1.74
N GLY A 354 -11.23 -3.17 -2.87
CA GLY A 354 -11.20 -2.61 -4.21
C GLY A 354 -9.77 -2.44 -4.72
N LEU A 355 -9.63 -2.33 -6.04
CA LEU A 355 -8.33 -2.33 -6.73
C LEU A 355 -7.82 -0.94 -7.06
N SER A 356 -8.69 0.07 -7.04
CA SER A 356 -8.32 1.48 -7.18
C SER A 356 -9.20 2.39 -6.32
N ARG A 357 -8.78 3.62 -6.14
CA ARG A 357 -9.54 4.68 -5.46
C ARG A 357 -9.84 5.84 -6.39
#